data_15d873236fca36a93dd4eb464fa5eecb
#
_entry.id   15d873236fca36a93dd4eb464fa5eecb
#
_cell.length_a   1.000
_cell.length_b   1.000
_cell.length_c   1.000
_cell.angle_alpha   90.00
_cell.angle_beta   90.00
_cell.angle_gamma   90.00
#
_symmetry.space_group_name_H-M   'P 1'
#
loop_
_entity.id
_entity.type
_entity.pdbx_description
1 polymer ?
#
loop_
_entity_poly.entity_id
_entity_poly.type
_entity_poly.pdbx_seq_one_letter_code
_entity_poly.pdbx_strand_id
1 'polypeptide(L)'
;MYMDNLFPDELDRYIEGSQQKTAVIPIGSVEQHGPHLLLGTDGFISYALAKLTAEKLGGVLMPMLPFSWIGGLRPFAGTIDMRPFITAEYMEQVSVGVLNQGFNKLVLVNCHGGGREMVYSVARCVFKKTGKPVITEYPSRFYDTWPEIMDIWAQHGIGRDWACFETSKLLGALEYMGEHEAAQKVCQNTVDAVAEFGECEKMPDIPGLRSVQHSLGETGHDYNHECMHVRPWPKFSAEAGINSLDFMAEKFAEVISNA
;
A
#
# COMPACT_ATOMS: atom_id res chain seq x y z
N MET A 1 15.42 1.89 -10.94
CA MET A 1 15.92 3.30 -10.80
C MET A 1 14.93 4.10 -9.99
N TYR A 2 15.37 5.21 -9.35
CA TYR A 2 14.51 6.10 -8.57
C TYR A 2 14.53 7.50 -9.20
N MET A 3 13.34 8.02 -9.55
CA MET A 3 13.18 9.24 -10.35
C MET A 3 13.91 10.47 -9.78
N ASP A 4 13.82 10.68 -8.44
CA ASP A 4 14.46 11.83 -7.78
C ASP A 4 15.99 11.83 -7.85
N ASN A 5 16.58 10.67 -8.14
CA ASN A 5 18.03 10.51 -8.24
C ASN A 5 18.55 10.53 -9.68
N LEU A 6 17.67 10.73 -10.68
CA LEU A 6 18.07 10.77 -12.09
C LEU A 6 18.38 12.19 -12.55
N PHE A 7 19.43 12.32 -13.34
CA PHE A 7 19.62 13.48 -14.18
C PHE A 7 18.75 13.38 -15.46
N PRO A 8 18.41 14.50 -16.10
CA PRO A 8 17.56 14.49 -17.31
C PRO A 8 18.06 13.54 -18.41
N ASP A 9 19.38 13.53 -18.66
CA ASP A 9 19.99 12.67 -19.66
C ASP A 9 19.97 11.16 -19.31
N GLU A 10 19.88 10.84 -18.04
CA GLU A 10 19.71 9.46 -17.57
C GLU A 10 18.28 8.97 -17.82
N LEU A 11 17.30 9.84 -17.60
CA LEU A 11 15.91 9.55 -17.96
C LEU A 11 15.76 9.37 -19.46
N ASP A 12 16.33 10.28 -20.26
CA ASP A 12 16.31 10.20 -21.73
C ASP A 12 16.91 8.86 -22.22
N ARG A 13 18.07 8.48 -21.70
CA ARG A 13 18.70 7.17 -22.02
C ARG A 13 17.81 6.00 -21.63
N TYR A 14 17.14 6.05 -20.50
CA TYR A 14 16.20 5.01 -20.10
C TYR A 14 15.01 4.95 -21.05
N ILE A 15 14.42 6.09 -21.38
CA ILE A 15 13.25 6.16 -22.28
C ILE A 15 13.63 5.68 -23.71
N GLU A 16 14.82 6.02 -24.20
CA GLU A 16 15.27 5.57 -25.52
C GLU A 16 15.63 4.08 -25.54
N GLY A 17 16.32 3.60 -24.50
CA GLY A 17 16.89 2.24 -24.45
C GLY A 17 15.99 1.16 -23.90
N SER A 18 15.00 1.50 -23.07
CA SER A 18 14.12 0.51 -22.43
C SER A 18 12.95 0.12 -23.32
N GLN A 19 12.69 -1.18 -23.44
CA GLN A 19 11.47 -1.67 -24.08
C GLN A 19 10.24 -1.55 -23.18
N GLN A 20 10.40 -1.71 -21.86
CA GLN A 20 9.30 -1.69 -20.89
C GLN A 20 8.82 -0.28 -20.56
N LYS A 21 9.69 0.73 -20.47
CA LYS A 21 9.37 2.14 -20.16
C LYS A 21 8.28 2.29 -19.11
N THR A 22 8.44 1.56 -18.00
CA THR A 22 7.41 1.47 -16.95
C THR A 22 7.75 2.42 -15.81
N ALA A 23 6.79 3.26 -15.42
CA ALA A 23 6.83 4.03 -14.20
C ALA A 23 6.00 3.35 -13.11
N VAL A 24 6.48 3.36 -11.87
CA VAL A 24 5.77 2.80 -10.71
C VAL A 24 5.60 3.88 -9.66
N ILE A 25 4.36 4.25 -9.34
CA ILE A 25 4.01 5.28 -8.37
C ILE A 25 3.45 4.62 -7.11
N PRO A 26 4.12 4.72 -5.95
CA PRO A 26 3.53 4.36 -4.67
C PRO A 26 2.51 5.41 -4.22
N ILE A 27 1.38 4.95 -3.68
CA ILE A 27 0.32 5.79 -3.12
C ILE A 27 0.20 5.45 -1.65
N GLY A 28 0.34 6.46 -0.80
CA GLY A 28 0.26 6.33 0.65
C GLY A 28 -0.93 7.06 1.24
N SER A 29 -1.04 6.92 2.55
CA SER A 29 -1.90 7.68 3.43
C SER A 29 -1.12 8.11 4.67
N VAL A 30 -1.64 9.08 5.38
CA VAL A 30 -1.21 9.45 6.72
C VAL A 30 -2.45 9.38 7.59
N GLU A 31 -2.60 8.27 8.31
CA GLU A 31 -3.80 8.00 9.09
C GLU A 31 -3.52 7.16 10.34
N GLN A 32 -4.44 7.21 11.28
CA GLN A 32 -4.38 6.42 12.48
C GLN A 32 -4.44 4.91 12.15
N HIS A 33 -3.49 4.15 12.70
CA HIS A 33 -3.37 2.69 12.57
C HIS A 33 -3.24 2.00 13.93
N GLY A 34 -4.04 2.43 14.91
CA GLY A 34 -3.97 1.93 16.28
C GLY A 34 -2.79 2.49 17.08
N PRO A 35 -2.62 2.03 18.33
CA PRO A 35 -1.57 2.53 19.21
C PRO A 35 -0.17 2.01 18.83
N HIS A 36 -0.08 1.01 17.98
CA HIS A 36 1.13 0.25 17.74
C HIS A 36 1.79 0.49 16.38
N LEU A 37 1.03 0.95 15.37
CA LEU A 37 1.56 1.20 14.03
C LEU A 37 1.82 2.69 13.78
N LEU A 38 2.62 2.97 12.77
CA LEU A 38 2.96 4.33 12.37
C LEU A 38 1.81 4.96 11.56
N LEU A 39 1.66 6.28 11.66
CA LEU A 39 0.68 7.02 10.85
C LEU A 39 0.88 6.84 9.34
N GLY A 40 2.11 6.61 8.89
CA GLY A 40 2.47 6.38 7.49
C GLY A 40 2.50 4.90 7.08
N THR A 41 1.86 4.00 7.81
CA THR A 41 1.91 2.53 7.57
C THR A 41 1.64 2.17 6.12
N ASP A 42 0.55 2.62 5.54
CA ASP A 42 0.21 2.35 4.14
C ASP A 42 1.26 2.88 3.16
N GLY A 43 1.80 4.06 3.46
CA GLY A 43 2.85 4.69 2.66
C GLY A 43 4.14 3.86 2.65
N PHE A 44 4.60 3.41 3.80
CA PHE A 44 5.80 2.57 3.90
C PHE A 44 5.63 1.24 3.17
N ILE A 45 4.48 0.59 3.36
CA ILE A 45 4.17 -0.68 2.68
C ILE A 45 4.05 -0.47 1.15
N SER A 46 3.33 0.56 0.71
CA SER A 46 3.18 0.89 -0.71
C SER A 46 4.52 1.21 -1.36
N TYR A 47 5.38 1.98 -0.67
CA TYR A 47 6.71 2.33 -1.18
C TYR A 47 7.61 1.10 -1.33
N ALA A 48 7.67 0.24 -0.32
CA ALA A 48 8.47 -0.98 -0.38
C ALA A 48 8.00 -1.91 -1.51
N LEU A 49 6.69 -2.14 -1.63
CA LEU A 49 6.12 -2.96 -2.69
C LEU A 49 6.39 -2.34 -4.08
N ALA A 50 6.18 -1.03 -4.23
CA ALA A 50 6.44 -0.32 -5.48
C ALA A 50 7.91 -0.39 -5.89
N LYS A 51 8.82 -0.27 -4.92
CA LYS A 51 10.27 -0.37 -5.17
C LYS A 51 10.65 -1.77 -5.63
N LEU A 52 10.19 -2.82 -4.94
CA LEU A 52 10.40 -4.21 -5.34
C LEU A 52 9.82 -4.49 -6.74
N THR A 53 8.59 -4.02 -7.01
CA THR A 53 7.96 -4.16 -8.33
C THR A 53 8.77 -3.44 -9.43
N ALA A 54 9.21 -2.21 -9.17
CA ALA A 54 10.03 -1.46 -10.12
C ALA A 54 11.37 -2.14 -10.40
N GLU A 55 12.02 -2.71 -9.38
CA GLU A 55 13.27 -3.45 -9.53
C GLU A 55 13.07 -4.70 -10.41
N LYS A 56 12.03 -5.48 -10.16
CA LYS A 56 11.72 -6.69 -10.96
C LYS A 56 11.34 -6.38 -12.41
N LEU A 57 10.71 -5.23 -12.66
CA LEU A 57 10.34 -4.76 -14.00
C LEU A 57 11.48 -4.06 -14.75
N GLY A 58 12.58 -3.71 -14.08
CA GLY A 58 13.57 -2.78 -14.64
C GLY A 58 12.96 -1.38 -14.89
N GLY A 59 11.94 -1.00 -14.11
CA GLY A 59 11.20 0.24 -14.22
C GLY A 59 11.80 1.38 -13.40
N VAL A 60 11.13 2.53 -13.45
CA VAL A 60 11.48 3.71 -12.66
C VAL A 60 10.48 3.88 -11.53
N LEU A 61 10.97 3.84 -10.28
CA LEU A 61 10.21 4.19 -9.09
C LEU A 61 10.04 5.71 -9.04
N MET A 62 8.80 6.16 -8.96
CA MET A 62 8.44 7.56 -8.80
C MET A 62 8.40 7.96 -7.32
N PRO A 63 8.49 9.27 -7.01
CA PRO A 63 8.18 9.77 -5.68
C PRO A 63 6.79 9.32 -5.23
N MET A 64 6.66 9.03 -3.92
CA MET A 64 5.38 8.63 -3.35
C MET A 64 4.38 9.77 -3.36
N LEU A 65 3.11 9.48 -3.62
CA LEU A 65 1.98 10.37 -3.35
C LEU A 65 1.54 10.14 -1.90
N PRO A 66 1.96 11.00 -0.93
CA PRO A 66 1.88 10.65 0.48
C PRO A 66 0.50 10.88 1.11
N PHE A 67 -0.38 11.62 0.45
CA PHE A 67 -1.70 11.96 0.98
C PHE A 67 -2.80 11.47 0.05
N SER A 68 -3.82 10.86 0.64
CA SER A 68 -4.99 10.37 -0.08
C SER A 68 -6.29 10.66 0.67
N TRP A 69 -7.41 10.23 0.14
CA TRP A 69 -8.69 10.25 0.82
C TRP A 69 -8.75 9.11 1.82
N ILE A 70 -9.00 9.46 3.09
CA ILE A 70 -9.00 8.52 4.21
C ILE A 70 -10.43 8.06 4.58
N GLY A 71 -11.40 8.96 4.49
CA GLY A 71 -12.79 8.65 4.83
C GLY A 71 -13.03 8.53 6.33
N GLY A 72 -13.37 7.33 6.80
CA GLY A 72 -13.87 7.08 8.16
C GLY A 72 -12.90 7.37 9.31
N LEU A 73 -11.59 7.40 9.06
CA LEU A 73 -10.58 7.64 10.10
C LEU A 73 -10.24 9.13 10.32
N ARG A 74 -10.90 10.03 9.60
CA ARG A 74 -10.68 11.48 9.66
C ARG A 74 -10.69 12.09 11.07
N PRO A 75 -11.57 11.67 12.01
CA PRO A 75 -11.61 12.27 13.35
C PRO A 75 -10.43 11.91 14.26
N PHE A 76 -9.61 10.93 13.89
CA PHE A 76 -8.50 10.49 14.75
C PHE A 76 -7.26 11.36 14.61
N ALA A 77 -6.56 11.54 15.74
CA ALA A 77 -5.33 12.30 15.81
C ALA A 77 -4.27 11.73 14.84
N GLY A 78 -3.61 12.63 14.12
CA GLY A 78 -2.58 12.28 13.14
C GLY A 78 -3.11 11.93 11.75
N THR A 79 -4.43 11.76 11.58
CA THR A 79 -5.04 11.51 10.27
C THR A 79 -5.13 12.79 9.44
N ILE A 80 -4.61 12.75 8.23
CA ILE A 80 -4.66 13.86 7.27
C ILE A 80 -5.51 13.43 6.07
N ASP A 81 -6.78 13.83 6.12
CA ASP A 81 -7.74 13.50 5.07
C ASP A 81 -7.78 14.54 3.96
N MET A 82 -7.82 14.07 2.73
CA MET A 82 -8.04 14.91 1.56
C MET A 82 -9.44 14.70 0.99
N ARG A 83 -10.03 15.75 0.41
CA ARG A 83 -11.30 15.61 -0.31
C ARG A 83 -11.13 14.67 -1.51
N PRO A 84 -12.05 13.70 -1.73
CA PRO A 84 -11.88 12.66 -2.73
C PRO A 84 -11.67 13.22 -4.15
N PHE A 85 -12.37 14.28 -4.53
CA PHE A 85 -12.21 14.88 -5.86
C PHE A 85 -10.84 15.55 -6.06
N ILE A 86 -10.30 16.19 -5.00
CA ILE A 86 -8.95 16.81 -5.06
C ILE A 86 -7.88 15.72 -5.14
N THR A 87 -8.04 14.65 -4.37
CA THR A 87 -7.14 13.50 -4.40
C THR A 87 -7.13 12.85 -5.78
N ALA A 88 -8.31 12.61 -6.36
CA ALA A 88 -8.42 12.01 -7.69
C ALA A 88 -7.78 12.91 -8.78
N GLU A 89 -8.05 14.21 -8.75
CA GLU A 89 -7.49 15.19 -9.67
C GLU A 89 -5.95 15.25 -9.55
N TYR A 90 -5.43 15.28 -8.32
CA TYR A 90 -4.00 15.26 -8.05
C TYR A 90 -3.32 14.01 -8.62
N MET A 91 -3.86 12.84 -8.30
CA MET A 91 -3.33 11.55 -8.80
C MET A 91 -3.38 11.48 -10.33
N GLU A 92 -4.47 11.94 -10.94
CA GLU A 92 -4.62 11.96 -12.39
C GLU A 92 -3.59 12.88 -13.05
N GLN A 93 -3.45 14.11 -12.56
CA GLN A 93 -2.50 15.09 -13.12
C GLN A 93 -1.06 14.59 -13.03
N VAL A 94 -0.65 14.05 -11.88
CA VAL A 94 0.68 13.46 -11.73
C VAL A 94 0.87 12.29 -12.69
N SER A 95 -0.10 11.38 -12.78
CA SER A 95 -0.05 10.21 -13.65
C SER A 95 0.09 10.58 -15.13
N VAL A 96 -0.69 11.54 -15.59
CA VAL A 96 -0.61 12.07 -16.96
C VAL A 96 0.74 12.74 -17.19
N GLY A 97 1.22 13.55 -16.22
CA GLY A 97 2.52 14.20 -16.28
C GLY A 97 3.66 13.19 -16.45
N VAL A 98 3.63 12.12 -15.67
CA VAL A 98 4.62 11.02 -15.77
C VAL A 98 4.58 10.36 -17.15
N LEU A 99 3.41 9.99 -17.63
CA LEU A 99 3.28 9.34 -18.95
C LEU A 99 3.71 10.24 -20.10
N ASN A 100 3.62 11.57 -19.95
CA ASN A 100 4.10 12.54 -20.93
C ASN A 100 5.64 12.64 -20.98
N GLN A 101 6.36 12.11 -19.98
CA GLN A 101 7.83 12.01 -20.01
C GLN A 101 8.34 10.85 -20.89
N GLY A 102 7.49 10.17 -21.62
CA GLY A 102 7.89 9.09 -22.53
C GLY A 102 7.67 7.69 -22.01
N PHE A 103 7.21 7.53 -20.77
CA PHE A 103 6.78 6.21 -20.28
C PHE A 103 5.60 5.69 -21.11
N ASN A 104 5.57 4.39 -21.35
CA ASN A 104 4.50 3.74 -22.10
C ASN A 104 3.56 2.91 -21.22
N LYS A 105 3.91 2.72 -19.95
CA LYS A 105 3.13 1.97 -18.96
C LYS A 105 3.26 2.64 -17.58
N LEU A 106 2.17 2.69 -16.83
CA LEU A 106 2.14 3.19 -15.47
C LEU A 106 1.58 2.14 -14.52
N VAL A 107 2.21 1.98 -13.37
CA VAL A 107 1.74 1.13 -12.27
C VAL A 107 1.46 2.02 -11.06
N LEU A 108 0.26 1.93 -10.51
CA LEU A 108 -0.15 2.60 -9.27
C LEU A 108 -0.23 1.56 -8.17
N VAL A 109 0.65 1.65 -7.18
CA VAL A 109 0.72 0.73 -6.04
C VAL A 109 0.04 1.38 -4.85
N ASN A 110 -1.08 0.81 -4.39
CA ASN A 110 -1.87 1.35 -3.30
C ASN A 110 -2.14 0.29 -2.23
N CYS A 111 -1.59 0.47 -1.05
CA CYS A 111 -1.85 -0.39 0.11
C CYS A 111 -2.94 0.16 1.04
N HIS A 112 -3.39 1.39 0.82
CA HIS A 112 -4.45 2.02 1.59
C HIS A 112 -5.85 1.51 1.16
N GLY A 113 -6.57 0.92 2.12
CA GLY A 113 -7.88 0.32 1.87
C GLY A 113 -8.94 1.29 1.38
N GLY A 114 -9.01 2.48 1.98
CA GLY A 114 -10.00 3.52 1.67
C GLY A 114 -9.85 4.14 0.28
N GLY A 115 -8.66 4.13 -0.29
CA GLY A 115 -8.37 4.75 -1.60
C GLY A 115 -8.62 3.88 -2.82
N ARG A 116 -8.98 2.62 -2.65
CA ARG A 116 -9.00 1.60 -3.71
C ARG A 116 -9.85 1.97 -4.93
N GLU A 117 -11.13 2.24 -4.71
CA GLU A 117 -12.08 2.54 -5.80
C GLU A 117 -11.71 3.83 -6.54
N MET A 118 -11.14 4.78 -5.81
CA MET A 118 -10.64 6.03 -6.37
C MET A 118 -9.44 5.80 -7.28
N VAL A 119 -8.43 5.06 -6.81
CA VAL A 119 -7.23 4.74 -7.62
C VAL A 119 -7.62 4.00 -8.90
N TYR A 120 -8.55 3.05 -8.82
CA TYR A 120 -9.06 2.36 -9.99
C TYR A 120 -9.79 3.31 -10.98
N SER A 121 -10.58 4.24 -10.45
CA SER A 121 -11.27 5.25 -11.26
C SER A 121 -10.26 6.20 -11.93
N VAL A 122 -9.25 6.65 -11.20
CA VAL A 122 -8.16 7.48 -11.74
C VAL A 122 -7.43 6.76 -12.87
N ALA A 123 -7.08 5.48 -12.68
CA ALA A 123 -6.41 4.69 -13.72
C ALA A 123 -7.21 4.67 -15.03
N ARG A 124 -8.53 4.51 -14.96
CA ARG A 124 -9.40 4.56 -16.13
C ARG A 124 -9.44 5.94 -16.81
N CYS A 125 -9.46 7.01 -16.02
CA CYS A 125 -9.41 8.38 -16.54
C CYS A 125 -8.08 8.67 -17.25
N VAL A 126 -6.96 8.28 -16.63
CA VAL A 126 -5.62 8.43 -17.21
C VAL A 126 -5.50 7.64 -18.51
N PHE A 127 -5.95 6.39 -18.54
CA PHE A 127 -5.97 5.58 -19.77
C PHE A 127 -6.81 6.27 -20.88
N LYS A 128 -7.98 6.77 -20.53
CA LYS A 128 -8.84 7.47 -21.51
C LYS A 128 -8.18 8.72 -22.10
N LYS A 129 -7.39 9.44 -21.28
CA LYS A 129 -6.67 10.64 -21.71
C LYS A 129 -5.42 10.36 -22.53
N THR A 130 -4.70 9.29 -22.21
CA THR A 130 -3.35 9.04 -22.75
C THR A 130 -3.30 7.87 -23.76
N GLY A 131 -4.27 6.98 -23.72
CA GLY A 131 -4.25 5.71 -24.47
C GLY A 131 -3.19 4.70 -23.94
N LYS A 132 -2.49 5.02 -22.86
CA LYS A 132 -1.41 4.20 -22.31
C LYS A 132 -1.93 3.33 -21.15
N PRO A 133 -1.47 2.06 -21.02
CA PRO A 133 -1.88 1.18 -19.94
C PRO A 133 -1.57 1.77 -18.56
N VAL A 134 -2.56 1.71 -17.66
CA VAL A 134 -2.41 2.04 -16.24
C VAL A 134 -2.89 0.86 -15.43
N ILE A 135 -1.98 0.27 -14.69
CA ILE A 135 -2.21 -0.93 -13.88
C ILE A 135 -2.28 -0.50 -12.43
N THR A 136 -3.24 -1.04 -11.69
CA THR A 136 -3.38 -0.78 -10.25
C THR A 136 -3.07 -2.04 -9.47
N GLU A 137 -2.12 -1.96 -8.56
CA GLU A 137 -1.84 -3.01 -7.59
C GLU A 137 -2.57 -2.72 -6.29
N TYR A 138 -3.30 -3.72 -5.81
CA TYR A 138 -3.99 -3.66 -4.55
C TYR A 138 -3.81 -4.98 -3.77
N PRO A 139 -2.95 -5.00 -2.77
CA PRO A 139 -2.53 -6.23 -2.09
C PRO A 139 -3.64 -7.04 -1.44
N SER A 140 -4.75 -6.43 -1.05
CA SER A 140 -5.82 -7.16 -0.35
C SER A 140 -6.52 -8.23 -1.18
N ARG A 141 -6.51 -8.10 -2.51
CA ARG A 141 -7.07 -9.15 -3.41
C ARG A 141 -6.04 -10.21 -3.81
N PHE A 142 -4.80 -9.98 -3.47
CA PHE A 142 -3.70 -10.86 -3.81
C PHE A 142 -3.91 -12.26 -3.22
N TYR A 143 -4.39 -12.34 -2.00
CA TYR A 143 -4.61 -13.59 -1.27
C TYR A 143 -5.63 -14.52 -1.92
N ASP A 144 -6.61 -13.96 -2.65
CA ASP A 144 -7.60 -14.76 -3.38
C ASP A 144 -7.03 -15.30 -4.70
N THR A 145 -6.10 -14.57 -5.30
CA THR A 145 -5.51 -14.90 -6.61
C THR A 145 -4.32 -15.83 -6.49
N TRP A 146 -3.47 -15.61 -5.49
CA TRP A 146 -2.25 -16.39 -5.21
C TRP A 146 -2.25 -16.87 -3.76
N PRO A 147 -2.99 -17.93 -3.46
CA PRO A 147 -3.12 -18.43 -2.09
C PRO A 147 -1.82 -18.95 -1.49
N GLU A 148 -0.79 -19.23 -2.31
CA GLU A 148 0.54 -19.66 -1.91
C GLU A 148 1.23 -18.67 -0.96
N ILE A 149 0.86 -17.40 -1.00
CA ILE A 149 1.36 -16.39 -0.05
C ILE A 149 1.03 -16.79 1.40
N MET A 150 -0.02 -17.58 1.62
CA MET A 150 -0.40 -18.04 2.95
C MET A 150 0.62 -19.00 3.56
N ASP A 151 1.40 -19.69 2.74
CA ASP A 151 2.48 -20.57 3.21
C ASP A 151 3.60 -19.74 3.85
N ILE A 152 3.88 -18.53 3.33
CA ILE A 152 4.85 -17.61 3.91
C ILE A 152 4.41 -17.22 5.33
N TRP A 153 3.14 -16.87 5.52
CA TRP A 153 2.60 -16.50 6.82
C TRP A 153 2.56 -17.69 7.79
N ALA A 154 2.16 -18.87 7.31
CA ALA A 154 2.05 -20.07 8.12
C ALA A 154 3.40 -20.54 8.68
N GLN A 155 4.51 -20.39 7.92
CA GLN A 155 5.87 -20.71 8.37
C GLN A 155 6.28 -19.91 9.60
N HIS A 156 5.72 -18.71 9.79
CA HIS A 156 5.97 -17.84 10.94
C HIS A 156 4.86 -17.92 12.01
N GLY A 157 3.92 -18.87 11.88
CA GLY A 157 2.81 -19.05 12.81
C GLY A 157 1.79 -17.90 12.78
N ILE A 158 1.76 -17.13 11.70
CA ILE A 158 0.84 -16.02 11.48
C ILE A 158 -0.41 -16.59 10.80
N GLY A 159 -1.59 -16.36 11.39
CA GLY A 159 -2.87 -16.85 10.90
C GLY A 159 -3.41 -16.09 9.68
N ARG A 160 -4.65 -16.42 9.28
CA ARG A 160 -5.30 -15.88 8.08
C ARG A 160 -5.95 -14.51 8.26
N ASP A 161 -5.83 -13.89 9.42
CA ASP A 161 -6.51 -12.63 9.70
C ASP A 161 -5.71 -11.42 9.23
N TRP A 162 -6.38 -10.50 8.56
CA TRP A 162 -5.82 -9.35 7.85
C TRP A 162 -4.93 -8.45 8.70
N ALA A 163 -5.35 -8.18 9.94
CA ALA A 163 -4.62 -7.30 10.84
C ALA A 163 -3.24 -7.87 11.23
N CYS A 164 -3.08 -9.21 11.23
CA CYS A 164 -1.79 -9.85 11.46
C CYS A 164 -0.75 -9.48 10.41
N PHE A 165 -1.20 -9.31 9.17
CA PHE A 165 -0.29 -9.08 8.04
C PHE A 165 0.21 -7.64 7.99
N GLU A 166 -0.54 -6.69 8.51
CA GLU A 166 -0.19 -5.27 8.40
C GLU A 166 1.03 -4.92 9.23
N THR A 167 1.06 -5.33 10.51
CA THR A 167 2.24 -5.15 11.36
C THR A 167 3.47 -5.79 10.73
N SER A 168 3.34 -7.04 10.27
CA SER A 168 4.46 -7.76 9.63
C SER A 168 4.93 -7.10 8.35
N LYS A 169 4.01 -6.68 7.46
CA LYS A 169 4.37 -5.96 6.23
C LYS A 169 5.03 -4.62 6.50
N LEU A 170 4.53 -3.87 7.49
CA LEU A 170 5.18 -2.62 7.89
C LEU A 170 6.60 -2.88 8.38
N LEU A 171 6.79 -3.85 9.27
CA LEU A 171 8.13 -4.20 9.75
C LEU A 171 9.06 -4.63 8.62
N GLY A 172 8.59 -5.50 7.73
CA GLY A 172 9.35 -5.91 6.53
C GLY A 172 9.70 -4.75 5.62
N ALA A 173 8.76 -3.81 5.41
CA ALA A 173 8.99 -2.61 4.63
C ALA A 173 10.04 -1.68 5.28
N LEU A 174 9.94 -1.45 6.58
CA LEU A 174 10.90 -0.61 7.34
C LEU A 174 12.31 -1.22 7.30
N GLU A 175 12.45 -2.51 7.55
CA GLU A 175 13.74 -3.21 7.47
C GLU A 175 14.33 -3.14 6.05
N TYR A 176 13.52 -3.35 5.02
CA TYR A 176 13.95 -3.26 3.62
C TYR A 176 14.43 -1.85 3.23
N MET A 177 13.84 -0.82 3.84
CA MET A 177 14.25 0.57 3.62
C MET A 177 15.40 1.03 4.50
N GLY A 178 15.84 0.23 5.48
CA GLY A 178 16.88 0.58 6.44
C GLY A 178 16.37 1.44 7.60
N GLU A 179 15.06 1.52 7.82
CA GLU A 179 14.40 2.28 8.89
C GLU A 179 14.35 1.45 10.20
N HIS A 180 15.50 0.93 10.63
CA HIS A 180 15.61 -0.01 11.75
C HIS A 180 15.12 0.55 13.08
N GLU A 181 15.34 1.84 13.35
CA GLU A 181 14.85 2.50 14.57
C GLU A 181 13.31 2.53 14.60
N ALA A 182 12.68 2.84 13.46
CA ALA A 182 11.22 2.83 13.33
C ALA A 182 10.68 1.40 13.50
N ALA A 183 11.34 0.40 12.92
CA ALA A 183 10.96 -1.00 13.06
C ALA A 183 11.01 -1.46 14.53
N GLN A 184 12.08 -1.13 15.25
CA GLN A 184 12.20 -1.43 16.68
C GLN A 184 11.09 -0.77 17.51
N LYS A 185 10.79 0.49 17.22
CA LYS A 185 9.69 1.21 17.87
C LYS A 185 8.32 0.56 17.61
N VAL A 186 8.05 0.12 16.40
CA VAL A 186 6.81 -0.62 16.06
C VAL A 186 6.74 -1.93 16.83
N CYS A 187 7.83 -2.70 16.89
CA CYS A 187 7.88 -3.93 17.68
C CYS A 187 7.56 -3.67 19.15
N GLN A 188 8.22 -2.68 19.79
CA GLN A 188 7.98 -2.37 21.19
C GLN A 188 6.55 -1.90 21.43
N ASN A 189 6.06 -0.96 20.62
CA ASN A 189 4.69 -0.45 20.76
C ASN A 189 3.64 -1.56 20.56
N THR A 190 3.92 -2.55 19.70
CA THR A 190 3.00 -3.69 19.51
C THR A 190 2.94 -4.55 20.78
N VAL A 191 4.09 -4.84 21.41
CA VAL A 191 4.14 -5.59 22.66
C VAL A 191 3.43 -4.82 23.79
N ASP A 192 3.69 -3.53 23.91
CA ASP A 192 3.08 -2.68 24.95
C ASP A 192 1.55 -2.57 24.74
N ALA A 193 1.11 -2.42 23.51
CA ALA A 193 -0.32 -2.36 23.18
C ALA A 193 -1.05 -3.70 23.43
N VAL A 194 -0.39 -4.85 23.17
CA VAL A 194 -0.93 -6.16 23.57
C VAL A 194 -1.10 -6.23 25.09
N ALA A 195 -0.12 -5.76 25.83
CA ALA A 195 -0.15 -5.78 27.30
C ALA A 195 -1.24 -4.83 27.87
N GLU A 196 -1.48 -3.69 27.23
CA GLU A 196 -2.45 -2.69 27.69
C GLU A 196 -3.89 -3.02 27.25
N PHE A 197 -4.10 -3.38 25.98
CA PHE A 197 -5.43 -3.53 25.37
C PHE A 197 -5.84 -4.98 25.15
N GLY A 198 -4.93 -5.92 25.34
CA GLY A 198 -5.13 -7.34 25.05
C GLY A 198 -4.95 -7.69 23.58
N GLU A 199 -4.94 -8.99 23.30
CA GLU A 199 -4.78 -9.52 21.94
C GLU A 199 -6.09 -9.41 21.14
N CYS A 200 -5.95 -9.17 19.82
CA CYS A 200 -7.07 -9.33 18.90
C CYS A 200 -7.26 -10.83 18.62
N GLU A 201 -8.33 -11.39 19.11
CA GLU A 201 -8.62 -12.82 18.91
C GLU A 201 -9.36 -13.10 17.61
N LYS A 202 -10.21 -12.18 17.18
CA LYS A 202 -11.03 -12.32 15.97
C LYS A 202 -11.62 -10.97 15.56
N MET A 203 -11.59 -10.68 14.25
CA MET A 203 -12.36 -9.58 13.69
C MET A 203 -13.86 -9.85 13.90
N PRO A 204 -14.63 -8.92 14.47
CA PRO A 204 -16.07 -9.07 14.58
C PRO A 204 -16.70 -9.22 13.19
N ASP A 205 -17.49 -10.25 13.00
CA ASP A 205 -18.29 -10.42 11.78
C ASP A 205 -19.63 -9.73 11.98
N ILE A 206 -19.79 -8.56 11.41
CA ILE A 206 -21.07 -7.84 11.39
C ILE A 206 -21.73 -8.13 10.04
N PRO A 207 -22.81 -8.94 10.03
CA PRO A 207 -23.47 -9.30 8.79
C PRO A 207 -23.91 -8.07 7.98
N GLY A 208 -23.57 -8.04 6.70
CA GLY A 208 -23.93 -6.95 5.79
C GLY A 208 -23.04 -5.70 5.88
N LEU A 209 -22.16 -5.57 6.88
CA LEU A 209 -21.32 -4.39 7.03
C LEU A 209 -20.41 -4.15 5.82
N ARG A 210 -19.86 -5.21 5.23
CA ARG A 210 -19.02 -5.11 4.02
C ARG A 210 -19.74 -4.46 2.83
N SER A 211 -21.07 -4.57 2.78
CA SER A 211 -21.89 -3.98 1.72
C SER A 211 -22.23 -2.51 1.97
N VAL A 212 -22.14 -2.04 3.20
CA VAL A 212 -22.61 -0.69 3.61
C VAL A 212 -21.53 0.16 4.30
N GLN A 213 -20.36 -0.40 4.55
CA GLN A 213 -19.29 0.27 5.32
C GLN A 213 -18.90 1.66 4.77
N HIS A 214 -18.97 1.85 3.46
CA HIS A 214 -18.67 3.13 2.82
C HIS A 214 -19.78 4.18 2.99
N SER A 215 -20.93 3.78 3.48
CA SER A 215 -22.10 4.65 3.68
C SER A 215 -22.30 5.05 5.15
N LEU A 216 -21.55 4.45 6.06
CA LEU A 216 -21.82 4.58 7.51
C LEU A 216 -21.20 5.85 8.14
N GLY A 217 -20.38 6.61 7.41
CA GLY A 217 -19.78 7.83 7.94
C GLY A 217 -19.10 7.62 9.30
N GLU A 218 -19.52 8.37 10.32
CA GLU A 218 -18.95 8.27 11.68
C GLU A 218 -19.22 6.92 12.36
N THR A 219 -20.31 6.24 12.02
CA THR A 219 -20.60 4.90 12.56
C THR A 219 -19.63 3.85 12.03
N GLY A 220 -19.26 3.96 10.75
CA GLY A 220 -18.21 3.11 10.15
C GLY A 220 -16.84 3.37 10.76
N HIS A 221 -16.61 4.59 11.21
CA HIS A 221 -15.45 5.02 11.95
C HIS A 221 -15.32 4.32 13.32
N ASP A 222 -16.36 4.32 14.14
CA ASP A 222 -16.36 3.68 15.45
C ASP A 222 -16.10 2.17 15.31
N TYR A 223 -16.70 1.53 14.33
CA TYR A 223 -16.46 0.14 14.02
C TYR A 223 -15.00 -0.13 13.64
N ASN A 224 -14.42 0.65 12.73
CA ASN A 224 -13.02 0.48 12.33
C ASN A 224 -12.07 0.70 13.52
N HIS A 225 -12.36 1.69 14.37
CA HIS A 225 -11.54 1.96 15.55
C HIS A 225 -11.54 0.76 16.50
N GLU A 226 -12.72 0.28 16.89
CA GLU A 226 -12.82 -0.81 17.87
C GLU A 226 -12.30 -2.15 17.35
N CYS A 227 -12.41 -2.40 16.05
CA CYS A 227 -12.16 -3.71 15.49
C CYS A 227 -10.80 -3.88 14.83
N MET A 228 -10.25 -2.82 14.24
CA MET A 228 -9.04 -2.92 13.42
C MET A 228 -7.80 -2.31 14.06
N HIS A 229 -7.97 -1.32 14.93
CA HIS A 229 -6.84 -0.48 15.35
C HIS A 229 -6.60 -0.41 16.86
N VAL A 230 -7.45 -1.02 17.69
CA VAL A 230 -7.28 -0.94 19.16
C VAL A 230 -6.49 -2.12 19.70
N ARG A 231 -6.66 -3.30 19.14
CA ARG A 231 -6.03 -4.52 19.66
C ARG A 231 -5.06 -5.10 18.65
N PRO A 232 -3.76 -4.99 18.89
CA PRO A 232 -2.75 -5.56 18.00
C PRO A 232 -2.76 -7.08 18.05
N TRP A 233 -2.31 -7.68 16.97
CA TRP A 233 -2.06 -9.12 16.93
C TRP A 233 -0.72 -9.43 17.59
N PRO A 234 -0.66 -10.46 18.45
CA PRO A 234 0.56 -10.79 19.19
C PRO A 234 1.65 -11.45 18.34
N LYS A 235 1.26 -11.99 17.18
CA LYS A 235 2.19 -12.67 16.27
C LYS A 235 2.48 -11.81 15.06
N PHE A 236 3.73 -11.43 14.90
CA PHE A 236 4.24 -10.67 13.75
C PHE A 236 5.68 -11.09 13.43
N SER A 237 6.11 -10.87 12.20
CA SER A 237 7.46 -11.19 11.72
C SER A 237 7.85 -10.25 10.59
N ALA A 238 8.95 -9.52 10.76
CA ALA A 238 9.53 -8.69 9.70
C ALA A 238 9.93 -9.55 8.49
N GLU A 239 10.49 -10.74 8.73
CA GLU A 239 10.89 -11.68 7.68
C GLU A 239 9.69 -12.16 6.86
N ALA A 240 8.58 -12.55 7.51
CA ALA A 240 7.35 -12.88 6.80
C ALA A 240 6.81 -11.69 6.02
N GLY A 241 6.91 -10.49 6.60
CA GLY A 241 6.51 -9.24 5.95
C GLY A 241 7.24 -8.99 4.65
N ILE A 242 8.58 -8.96 4.67
CA ILE A 242 9.36 -8.71 3.45
C ILE A 242 9.23 -9.84 2.42
N ASN A 243 9.21 -11.10 2.85
CA ASN A 243 9.04 -12.23 1.95
C ASN A 243 7.68 -12.17 1.24
N SER A 244 6.62 -11.74 1.94
CA SER A 244 5.30 -11.56 1.32
C SER A 244 5.27 -10.41 0.32
N LEU A 245 5.95 -9.28 0.61
CA LEU A 245 6.05 -8.15 -0.31
C LEU A 245 6.86 -8.53 -1.55
N ASP A 246 7.96 -9.27 -1.39
CA ASP A 246 8.77 -9.74 -2.52
C ASP A 246 7.99 -10.71 -3.41
N PHE A 247 7.26 -11.65 -2.81
CA PHE A 247 6.39 -12.56 -3.54
C PHE A 247 5.28 -11.82 -4.31
N MET A 248 4.64 -10.82 -3.68
CA MET A 248 3.65 -9.98 -4.35
C MET A 248 4.27 -9.25 -5.54
N ALA A 249 5.42 -8.61 -5.35
CA ALA A 249 6.13 -7.88 -6.40
C ALA A 249 6.52 -8.78 -7.58
N GLU A 250 6.92 -10.02 -7.31
CA GLU A 250 7.22 -11.01 -8.35
C GLU A 250 5.98 -11.33 -9.19
N LYS A 251 4.87 -11.66 -8.54
CA LYS A 251 3.60 -11.97 -9.23
C LYS A 251 3.04 -10.78 -10.00
N PHE A 252 3.12 -9.58 -9.44
CA PHE A 252 2.74 -8.37 -10.15
C PHE A 252 3.64 -8.12 -11.36
N ALA A 253 4.96 -8.27 -11.23
CA ALA A 253 5.88 -8.10 -12.33
C ALA A 253 5.62 -9.12 -13.47
N GLU A 254 5.31 -10.37 -13.15
CA GLU A 254 4.90 -11.39 -14.13
C GLU A 254 3.67 -10.95 -14.93
N VAL A 255 2.62 -10.48 -14.25
CA VAL A 255 1.36 -10.02 -14.88
C VAL A 255 1.60 -8.76 -15.71
N ILE A 256 2.32 -7.77 -15.16
CA ILE A 256 2.58 -6.47 -15.80
C ILE A 256 3.45 -6.63 -17.05
N SER A 257 4.40 -7.55 -17.05
CA SER A 257 5.27 -7.82 -18.21
C SER A 257 4.51 -8.44 -19.37
N ASN A 258 3.41 -9.12 -19.09
CA ASN A 258 2.56 -9.78 -20.09
C ASN A 258 1.36 -8.92 -20.54
N ALA A 259 1.13 -7.78 -19.89
CA ALA A 259 0.07 -6.83 -20.21
C ALA A 259 0.61 -5.70 -21.12
#